data_c98d9689f559eb839562a6eb4d69d6f0
#
_entry.id   c98d9689f559eb839562a6eb4d69d6f0
#
_cell.length_a   1.000
_cell.length_b   1.000
_cell.length_c   1.000
_cell.angle_alpha   90.00
_cell.angle_beta   90.00
_cell.angle_gamma   90.00
#
_symmetry.space_group_name_H-M   'P 1'
#
loop_
_entity.id
_entity.type
_entity.pdbx_description
1 polymer ?
#
loop_
_entity_poly.entity_id
_entity_poly.type
_entity_poly.pdbx_seq_one_letter_code
_entity_poly.pdbx_strand_id
1 'polypeptide(L)'
;VGSEMCIRDSAYIEKYRLLTENRPVLVGVSGGADSIALLTILVESGYSCIAAHCNFHLRGDESLRDEQFVREYARKLDVPFLMTDFDTRKYAADRHLSIEMAAREVRYGWFEEQRAATGAQAVAVAHHRDDSVETLLMNLVRGTGIRGMSGIRPRNGFVVRPLLAVSREDILEWLAGRGLTYVTDSTNLSDAYTRNFIRLRVLPLLEEINPSVKDAIARTSEHLSAAEAVYLHVVEEARNAVVEQGDRLSIAALMRYPSPDAILYELLKTYGFTRPVAEDVYLSLTKESGKTFFSSTHRLIKDRDYLLLSPLVKEEVREYTLTGGEKVWSGPVELSFEKIVIKAVSYTHLRAH
;
A
#
# COMPACT_ATOMS: atom_id res chain seq x y z
N VAL A 1 14.85 12.64 30.63
CA VAL A 1 13.71 12.15 29.83
C VAL A 1 13.47 13.06 28.61
N GLY A 2 13.48 14.40 28.76
CA GLY A 2 13.19 15.30 27.63
C GLY A 2 14.26 15.35 26.53
N SER A 3 15.54 15.19 26.86
CA SER A 3 16.64 15.15 25.89
C SER A 3 16.77 13.79 25.19
N GLU A 4 16.43 12.70 25.85
CA GLU A 4 16.59 11.34 25.31
C GLU A 4 15.62 11.04 24.15
N MET A 5 14.38 11.51 24.20
CA MET A 5 13.42 11.33 23.12
C MET A 5 13.86 12.08 21.86
N CYS A 6 14.22 13.35 21.98
CA CYS A 6 14.76 14.13 20.85
C CYS A 6 16.02 13.50 20.24
N ILE A 7 16.90 12.91 21.06
CA ILE A 7 18.10 12.21 20.61
C ILE A 7 17.73 10.93 19.83
N ARG A 8 16.77 10.13 20.33
CA ARG A 8 16.31 8.92 19.64
C ARG A 8 15.68 9.23 18.29
N ASP A 9 14.84 10.27 18.22
CA ASP A 9 14.17 10.66 16.98
C ASP A 9 15.16 11.23 15.98
N SER A 10 16.11 12.07 16.41
CA SER A 10 17.17 12.59 15.52
C SER A 10 18.04 11.47 14.98
N ALA A 11 18.46 10.52 15.82
CA ALA A 11 19.23 9.35 15.40
C ALA A 11 18.42 8.45 14.44
N TYR A 12 17.11 8.33 14.64
CA TYR A 12 16.23 7.56 13.76
C TYR A 12 16.05 8.24 12.39
N ILE A 13 15.83 9.56 12.39
CA ILE A 13 15.75 10.36 11.15
C ILE A 13 17.04 10.22 10.34
N GLU A 14 18.21 10.31 11.00
CA GLU A 14 19.51 10.16 10.37
C GLU A 14 19.75 8.73 9.86
N LYS A 15 19.52 7.71 10.69
CA LYS A 15 19.67 6.28 10.34
C LYS A 15 18.93 5.92 9.07
N TYR A 16 17.71 6.40 8.92
CA TYR A 16 16.85 6.09 7.77
C TYR A 16 16.83 7.20 6.71
N ARG A 17 17.64 8.26 6.89
CA ARG A 17 17.71 9.43 5.98
C ARG A 17 16.32 9.98 5.66
N LEU A 18 15.49 10.15 6.69
CA LEU A 18 14.09 10.52 6.51
C LEU A 18 13.92 11.97 6.07
N LEU A 19 14.72 12.87 6.61
CA LEU A 19 14.62 14.32 6.39
C LEU A 19 16.02 14.93 6.23
N THR A 20 16.06 16.09 5.56
CA THR A 20 17.23 16.96 5.46
C THR A 20 16.87 18.36 5.95
N GLU A 21 17.80 19.11 6.51
CA GLU A 21 17.54 20.41 7.11
C GLU A 21 17.17 21.50 6.09
N ASN A 22 17.59 21.35 4.83
CA ASN A 22 17.54 22.42 3.83
C ASN A 22 16.20 22.54 3.07
N ARG A 23 15.19 21.74 3.40
CA ARG A 23 13.90 21.73 2.69
C ARG A 23 12.75 21.61 3.69
N PRO A 24 11.61 22.28 3.43
CA PRO A 24 10.47 22.22 4.32
C PRO A 24 9.89 20.78 4.42
N VAL A 25 9.23 20.50 5.54
CA VAL A 25 8.54 19.25 5.85
C VAL A 25 7.07 19.56 6.09
N LEU A 26 6.19 18.88 5.35
CA LEU A 26 4.75 18.96 5.62
C LEU A 26 4.42 17.98 6.76
N VAL A 27 3.89 18.47 7.86
CA VAL A 27 3.57 17.66 9.04
C VAL A 27 2.07 17.48 9.16
N GLY A 28 1.58 16.24 9.07
CA GLY A 28 0.18 15.92 9.27
C GLY A 28 -0.20 16.02 10.76
N VAL A 29 -1.02 16.99 11.14
CA VAL A 29 -1.38 17.30 12.53
C VAL A 29 -2.87 17.12 12.75
N SER A 30 -3.24 16.10 13.56
CA SER A 30 -4.64 15.85 13.96
C SER A 30 -5.08 16.61 15.22
N GLY A 31 -4.14 17.15 15.98
CA GLY A 31 -4.36 17.72 17.32
C GLY A 31 -4.13 16.73 18.46
N GLY A 32 -4.08 15.43 18.19
CA GLY A 32 -3.79 14.39 19.18
C GLY A 32 -2.32 14.38 19.63
N ALA A 33 -2.07 13.74 20.77
CA ALA A 33 -0.76 13.69 21.44
C ALA A 33 0.40 13.42 20.48
N ASP A 34 0.30 12.35 19.67
CA ASP A 34 1.38 11.91 18.82
C ASP A 34 1.72 12.95 17.74
N SER A 35 0.70 13.60 17.15
CA SER A 35 0.88 14.61 16.11
C SER A 35 1.42 15.96 16.65
N ILE A 36 1.02 16.32 17.87
CA ILE A 36 1.56 17.48 18.57
C ILE A 36 3.01 17.26 18.95
N ALA A 37 3.35 16.07 19.47
CA ALA A 37 4.72 15.70 19.75
C ALA A 37 5.60 15.75 18.48
N LEU A 38 5.14 15.14 17.37
CA LEU A 38 5.87 15.14 16.12
C LEU A 38 6.18 16.57 15.63
N LEU A 39 5.17 17.44 15.57
CA LEU A 39 5.36 18.80 15.10
C LEU A 39 6.36 19.56 16.00
N THR A 40 6.20 19.44 17.31
CA THR A 40 7.07 20.15 18.27
C THR A 40 8.52 19.67 18.17
N ILE A 41 8.74 18.34 18.12
CA ILE A 41 10.08 17.76 18.01
C ILE A 41 10.77 18.21 16.73
N LEU A 42 10.08 18.18 15.59
CA LEU A 42 10.67 18.58 14.32
C LEU A 42 11.05 20.07 14.32
N VAL A 43 10.20 20.94 14.86
CA VAL A 43 10.48 22.39 14.99
C VAL A 43 11.68 22.61 15.93
N GLU A 44 11.72 21.96 17.09
CA GLU A 44 12.82 22.09 18.05
C GLU A 44 14.15 21.50 17.52
N SER A 45 14.06 20.52 16.62
CA SER A 45 15.21 19.94 15.91
C SER A 45 15.68 20.81 14.74
N GLY A 46 15.09 21.99 14.50
CA GLY A 46 15.52 22.94 13.49
C GLY A 46 14.97 22.69 12.09
N TYR A 47 14.02 21.78 11.91
CA TYR A 47 13.39 21.55 10.61
C TYR A 47 12.39 22.67 10.29
N SER A 48 12.40 23.18 9.05
CA SER A 48 11.35 24.05 8.54
C SER A 48 10.06 23.26 8.35
N CYS A 49 9.05 23.46 9.21
CA CYS A 49 7.80 22.72 9.22
C CYS A 49 6.65 23.52 8.64
N ILE A 50 5.69 22.82 8.02
CA ILE A 50 4.39 23.32 7.60
C ILE A 50 3.34 22.39 8.23
N ALA A 51 2.48 22.89 9.10
CA ALA A 51 1.42 22.10 9.73
C ALA A 51 0.24 21.93 8.76
N ALA A 52 -0.17 20.67 8.53
CA ALA A 52 -1.26 20.31 7.63
C ALA A 52 -2.37 19.57 8.39
N HIS A 53 -3.56 20.11 8.42
CA HIS A 53 -4.72 19.55 9.11
C HIS A 53 -5.84 19.20 8.12
N CYS A 54 -6.44 18.00 8.29
CA CYS A 54 -7.61 17.56 7.53
C CYS A 54 -8.82 17.48 8.46
N ASN A 55 -9.85 18.25 8.17
CA ASN A 55 -11.13 18.16 8.85
C ASN A 55 -12.07 17.26 8.03
N PHE A 56 -12.44 16.12 8.59
CA PHE A 56 -13.28 15.10 7.94
C PHE A 56 -14.77 15.25 8.27
N HIS A 57 -15.16 16.20 9.13
CA HIS A 57 -16.51 16.44 9.62
C HIS A 57 -17.25 15.19 10.15
N LEU A 58 -16.51 14.24 10.71
CA LEU A 58 -17.07 12.97 11.19
C LEU A 58 -17.60 13.07 12.64
N ARG A 59 -17.18 14.09 13.40
CA ARG A 59 -17.45 14.24 14.83
C ARG A 59 -18.11 15.58 15.21
N GLY A 60 -18.75 16.25 14.24
CA GLY A 60 -19.45 17.51 14.48
C GLY A 60 -18.57 18.59 15.14
N ASP A 61 -18.99 19.13 16.29
CA ASP A 61 -18.31 20.23 16.99
C ASP A 61 -16.89 19.85 17.48
N GLU A 62 -16.64 18.57 17.77
CA GLU A 62 -15.28 18.13 18.12
C GLU A 62 -14.30 18.36 16.97
N SER A 63 -14.73 18.15 15.73
CA SER A 63 -13.87 18.38 14.57
C SER A 63 -13.47 19.84 14.41
N LEU A 64 -14.39 20.78 14.71
CA LEU A 64 -14.11 22.22 14.68
C LEU A 64 -13.21 22.66 15.82
N ARG A 65 -13.41 22.12 17.03
CA ARG A 65 -12.55 22.33 18.18
C ARG A 65 -11.11 21.88 17.88
N ASP A 66 -10.95 20.69 17.30
CA ASP A 66 -9.65 20.12 16.98
C ASP A 66 -8.89 20.96 15.95
N GLU A 67 -9.59 21.43 14.91
CA GLU A 67 -9.04 22.37 13.92
C GLU A 67 -8.56 23.66 14.57
N GLN A 68 -9.40 24.30 15.40
CA GLN A 68 -9.04 25.52 16.08
C GLN A 68 -7.82 25.34 16.98
N PHE A 69 -7.77 24.22 17.70
CA PHE A 69 -6.63 23.88 18.55
C PHE A 69 -5.33 23.77 17.73
N VAL A 70 -5.35 23.04 16.61
CA VAL A 70 -4.16 22.89 15.75
C VAL A 70 -3.71 24.22 15.15
N ARG A 71 -4.66 25.05 14.71
CA ARG A 71 -4.39 26.38 14.17
C ARG A 71 -3.68 27.28 15.20
N GLU A 72 -4.17 27.29 16.44
CA GLU A 72 -3.58 28.07 17.52
C GLU A 72 -2.20 27.51 17.93
N TYR A 73 -2.06 26.18 17.92
CA TYR A 73 -0.80 25.53 18.24
C TYR A 73 0.29 25.82 17.20
N ALA A 74 -0.05 25.73 15.91
CA ALA A 74 0.86 26.10 14.82
C ALA A 74 1.30 27.58 14.93
N ARG A 75 0.36 28.48 15.26
CA ARG A 75 0.68 29.89 15.49
C ARG A 75 1.65 30.11 16.66
N LYS A 76 1.50 29.35 17.76
CA LYS A 76 2.42 29.43 18.92
C LYS A 76 3.84 28.99 18.56
N LEU A 77 3.99 28.06 17.62
CA LEU A 77 5.29 27.57 17.13
C LEU A 77 5.84 28.38 15.95
N ASP A 78 5.14 29.42 15.51
CA ASP A 78 5.47 30.21 14.31
C ASP A 78 5.59 29.37 13.04
N VAL A 79 4.69 28.36 12.90
CA VAL A 79 4.66 27.40 11.79
C VAL A 79 3.49 27.73 10.86
N PRO A 80 3.71 27.81 9.52
CA PRO A 80 2.64 27.93 8.54
C PRO A 80 1.59 26.81 8.69
N PHE A 81 0.31 27.17 8.60
CA PHE A 81 -0.80 26.24 8.78
C PHE A 81 -1.63 26.12 7.50
N LEU A 82 -1.79 24.90 7.02
CA LEU A 82 -2.66 24.52 5.91
C LEU A 82 -3.78 23.62 6.42
N MET A 83 -4.99 23.84 5.90
CA MET A 83 -6.13 23.00 6.25
C MET A 83 -7.01 22.75 5.04
N THR A 84 -7.78 21.69 5.12
CA THR A 84 -8.82 21.35 4.16
C THR A 84 -9.97 20.64 4.85
N ASP A 85 -11.15 20.78 4.25
CA ASP A 85 -12.39 20.11 4.65
C ASP A 85 -12.75 19.01 3.64
N PHE A 86 -13.24 17.88 4.14
CA PHE A 86 -13.69 16.78 3.28
C PHE A 86 -15.11 16.35 3.66
N ASP A 87 -15.98 16.23 2.67
CA ASP A 87 -17.22 15.46 2.81
C ASP A 87 -16.92 13.98 2.66
N THR A 88 -16.35 13.40 3.74
CA THR A 88 -15.86 12.02 3.76
C THR A 88 -16.99 11.02 3.55
N ARG A 89 -18.20 11.30 4.03
CA ARG A 89 -19.36 10.39 3.89
C ARG A 89 -19.79 10.29 2.43
N LYS A 90 -19.89 11.42 1.74
CA LYS A 90 -20.21 11.48 0.32
C LYS A 90 -19.13 10.77 -0.52
N TYR A 91 -17.86 11.07 -0.27
CA TYR A 91 -16.75 10.43 -0.97
C TYR A 91 -16.74 8.90 -0.80
N ALA A 92 -17.00 8.42 0.41
CA ALA A 92 -17.10 6.99 0.72
C ALA A 92 -18.25 6.32 -0.04
N ALA A 93 -19.44 6.97 -0.07
CA ALA A 93 -20.61 6.47 -0.77
C ALA A 93 -20.39 6.38 -2.30
N ASP A 94 -19.86 7.46 -2.90
CA ASP A 94 -19.62 7.56 -4.34
C ASP A 94 -18.61 6.52 -4.85
N ARG A 95 -17.68 6.08 -3.99
CA ARG A 95 -16.63 5.11 -4.34
C ARG A 95 -16.78 3.72 -3.72
N HIS A 96 -17.87 3.47 -3.01
CA HIS A 96 -18.12 2.20 -2.30
C HIS A 96 -16.99 1.81 -1.33
N LEU A 97 -16.43 2.79 -0.62
CA LEU A 97 -15.37 2.61 0.35
C LEU A 97 -15.90 2.65 1.78
N SER A 98 -15.18 2.05 2.73
CA SER A 98 -15.39 2.33 4.13
C SER A 98 -15.01 3.80 4.44
N ILE A 99 -15.63 4.38 5.49
CA ILE A 99 -15.31 5.74 5.93
C ILE A 99 -13.81 5.92 6.23
N GLU A 100 -13.19 4.90 6.85
CA GLU A 100 -11.76 4.90 7.16
C GLU A 100 -10.89 4.92 5.89
N MET A 101 -11.23 4.08 4.90
CA MET A 101 -10.53 4.06 3.62
C MET A 101 -10.70 5.37 2.86
N ALA A 102 -11.90 5.91 2.84
CA ALA A 102 -12.21 7.21 2.22
C ALA A 102 -11.40 8.34 2.87
N ALA A 103 -11.44 8.46 4.20
CA ALA A 103 -10.68 9.46 4.95
C ALA A 103 -9.16 9.32 4.70
N ARG A 104 -8.67 8.10 4.60
CA ARG A 104 -7.26 7.83 4.28
C ARG A 104 -6.90 8.27 2.86
N GLU A 105 -7.72 7.92 1.85
CA GLU A 105 -7.46 8.25 0.45
C GLU A 105 -7.44 9.77 0.22
N VAL A 106 -8.47 10.49 0.68
CA VAL A 106 -8.53 11.96 0.53
C VAL A 106 -7.41 12.67 1.28
N ARG A 107 -7.04 12.19 2.49
CA ARG A 107 -5.93 12.73 3.28
C ARG A 107 -4.61 12.66 2.53
N TYR A 108 -4.23 11.48 2.05
CA TYR A 108 -2.93 11.30 1.40
C TYR A 108 -2.89 11.94 0.02
N GLY A 109 -4.00 12.00 -0.71
CA GLY A 109 -4.11 12.76 -1.95
C GLY A 109 -3.82 14.24 -1.72
N TRP A 110 -4.52 14.85 -0.76
CA TRP A 110 -4.32 16.27 -0.42
C TRP A 110 -2.91 16.53 0.15
N PHE A 111 -2.37 15.66 0.97
CA PHE A 111 -1.01 15.80 1.48
C PHE A 111 0.01 15.84 0.35
N GLU A 112 -0.14 15.01 -0.68
CA GLU A 112 0.77 15.02 -1.84
C GLU A 112 0.62 16.30 -2.67
N GLU A 113 -0.60 16.78 -2.88
CA GLU A 113 -0.85 18.06 -3.55
C GLU A 113 -0.17 19.21 -2.81
N GLN A 114 -0.37 19.30 -1.48
CA GLN A 114 0.25 20.35 -0.67
C GLN A 114 1.77 20.21 -0.59
N ARG A 115 2.29 18.98 -0.48
CA ARG A 115 3.72 18.74 -0.52
C ARG A 115 4.35 19.26 -1.82
N ALA A 116 3.74 18.97 -2.95
CA ALA A 116 4.19 19.44 -4.25
C ALA A 116 4.11 20.97 -4.38
N ALA A 117 2.99 21.56 -3.97
CA ALA A 117 2.75 23.02 -4.03
C ALA A 117 3.72 23.83 -3.15
N THR A 118 4.09 23.30 -1.98
CA THR A 118 5.00 23.97 -1.02
C THR A 118 6.48 23.64 -1.25
N GLY A 119 6.80 22.72 -2.16
CA GLY A 119 8.16 22.20 -2.35
C GLY A 119 8.69 21.38 -1.17
N ALA A 120 7.80 20.90 -0.28
CA ALA A 120 8.19 20.10 0.87
C ALA A 120 8.82 18.76 0.42
N GLN A 121 9.89 18.37 1.13
CA GLN A 121 10.63 17.15 0.80
C GLN A 121 9.87 15.86 1.11
N ALA A 122 9.00 15.91 2.12
CA ALA A 122 8.24 14.77 2.62
C ALA A 122 7.02 15.23 3.41
N VAL A 123 6.10 14.28 3.64
CA VAL A 123 4.99 14.39 4.58
C VAL A 123 5.34 13.56 5.82
N ALA A 124 5.51 14.21 6.97
CA ALA A 124 5.74 13.55 8.25
C ALA A 124 4.40 13.21 8.92
N VAL A 125 4.24 11.97 9.34
CA VAL A 125 3.05 11.49 10.08
C VAL A 125 3.46 10.81 11.38
N ALA A 126 2.65 10.96 12.41
CA ALA A 126 2.96 10.63 13.77
C ALA A 126 2.67 9.17 14.17
N HIS A 127 3.00 8.20 13.27
CA HIS A 127 2.98 6.79 13.66
C HIS A 127 4.16 6.52 14.60
N HIS A 128 3.90 5.81 15.69
CA HIS A 128 4.86 5.43 16.70
C HIS A 128 5.08 3.91 16.77
N ARG A 129 5.96 3.45 17.65
CA ARG A 129 6.33 2.03 17.78
C ARG A 129 5.14 1.11 18.02
N ASP A 130 4.21 1.51 18.90
CA ASP A 130 3.03 0.69 19.22
C ASP A 130 2.10 0.52 18.02
N ASP A 131 1.97 1.53 17.13
CA ASP A 131 1.22 1.40 15.87
C ASP A 131 1.84 0.32 14.97
N SER A 132 3.18 0.21 14.95
CA SER A 132 3.87 -0.82 14.18
C SER A 132 3.61 -2.21 14.77
N VAL A 133 3.62 -2.35 16.09
CA VAL A 133 3.28 -3.59 16.81
C VAL A 133 1.84 -4.02 16.48
N GLU A 134 0.88 -3.10 16.60
CA GLU A 134 -0.52 -3.36 16.26
C GLU A 134 -0.68 -3.80 14.79
N THR A 135 0.01 -3.11 13.88
CA THR A 135 -0.03 -3.43 12.45
C THR A 135 0.54 -4.82 12.16
N LEU A 136 1.65 -5.19 12.81
CA LEU A 136 2.23 -6.53 12.69
C LEU A 136 1.25 -7.60 13.16
N LEU A 137 0.63 -7.43 14.33
CA LEU A 137 -0.36 -8.37 14.86
C LEU A 137 -1.59 -8.48 13.95
N MET A 138 -2.11 -7.35 13.45
CA MET A 138 -3.21 -7.37 12.47
C MET A 138 -2.86 -8.16 11.22
N ASN A 139 -1.65 -7.97 10.71
CA ASN A 139 -1.17 -8.63 9.52
C ASN A 139 -0.94 -10.13 9.76
N LEU A 140 -0.39 -10.49 10.94
CA LEU A 140 -0.20 -11.88 11.34
C LEU A 140 -1.54 -12.65 11.37
N VAL A 141 -2.57 -12.07 11.99
CA VAL A 141 -3.92 -12.65 12.06
C VAL A 141 -4.54 -12.81 10.66
N ARG A 142 -4.20 -11.95 9.72
CA ARG A 142 -4.67 -12.02 8.32
C ARG A 142 -3.87 -13.00 7.44
N GLY A 143 -2.80 -13.60 7.95
CA GLY A 143 -1.99 -14.55 7.18
C GLY A 143 -1.10 -13.87 6.15
N THR A 144 -0.31 -12.88 6.56
CA THR A 144 0.59 -12.15 5.66
C THR A 144 1.92 -12.86 5.44
N GLY A 145 2.61 -12.52 4.33
CA GLY A 145 4.01 -12.87 4.11
C GLY A 145 4.99 -11.90 4.78
N ILE A 146 6.29 -12.07 4.50
CA ILE A 146 7.39 -11.31 5.11
C ILE A 146 7.18 -9.78 5.05
N ARG A 147 6.65 -9.24 3.95
CA ARG A 147 6.37 -7.82 3.77
C ARG A 147 5.39 -7.24 4.80
N GLY A 148 4.35 -8.01 5.15
CA GLY A 148 3.38 -7.54 6.14
C GLY A 148 3.86 -7.71 7.57
N MET A 149 4.80 -8.63 7.81
CA MET A 149 5.43 -8.85 9.11
C MET A 149 6.53 -7.84 9.44
N SER A 150 6.99 -7.06 8.46
CA SER A 150 7.98 -5.98 8.66
C SER A 150 7.39 -4.73 9.32
N GLY A 151 6.10 -4.76 9.74
CA GLY A 151 5.43 -3.64 10.41
C GLY A 151 5.26 -2.41 9.53
N ILE A 152 5.29 -1.23 10.17
CA ILE A 152 5.19 0.05 9.48
C ILE A 152 6.58 0.51 9.05
N ARG A 153 6.76 0.81 7.76
CA ARG A 153 8.04 1.27 7.22
C ARG A 153 8.33 2.72 7.64
N PRO A 154 9.62 3.05 7.96
CA PRO A 154 10.04 4.43 8.26
C PRO A 154 9.70 5.41 7.13
N ARG A 155 9.86 4.98 5.87
CA ARG A 155 9.50 5.72 4.66
C ARG A 155 8.65 4.88 3.74
N ASN A 156 7.62 5.51 3.16
CA ASN A 156 6.82 4.92 2.08
C ASN A 156 6.49 6.02 1.07
N GLY A 157 7.19 6.03 -0.05
CA GLY A 157 7.14 7.12 -1.01
C GLY A 157 7.52 8.46 -0.37
N PHE A 158 6.61 9.43 -0.45
CA PHE A 158 6.78 10.75 0.14
C PHE A 158 6.45 10.83 1.64
N VAL A 159 5.88 9.77 2.24
CA VAL A 159 5.50 9.74 3.65
C VAL A 159 6.65 9.22 4.51
N VAL A 160 6.99 9.96 5.57
CA VAL A 160 7.99 9.59 6.57
C VAL A 160 7.38 9.51 7.96
N ARG A 161 7.99 8.70 8.84
CA ARG A 161 7.48 8.43 10.19
C ARG A 161 8.60 8.52 11.22
N PRO A 162 8.94 9.71 11.65
CA PRO A 162 10.06 9.94 12.57
C PRO A 162 9.88 9.26 13.94
N LEU A 163 8.64 9.15 14.45
CA LEU A 163 8.34 8.64 15.77
C LEU A 163 8.31 7.10 15.91
N LEU A 164 8.61 6.33 14.84
CA LEU A 164 8.56 4.86 14.93
C LEU A 164 9.56 4.23 15.93
N ALA A 165 10.56 4.99 16.37
CA ALA A 165 11.53 4.52 17.38
C ALA A 165 11.02 4.64 18.83
N VAL A 166 9.94 5.41 19.07
CA VAL A 166 9.46 5.72 20.42
C VAL A 166 8.10 5.08 20.69
N SER A 167 7.83 4.79 21.95
CA SER A 167 6.52 4.28 22.38
C SER A 167 5.52 5.40 22.56
N ARG A 168 4.24 5.03 22.61
CA ARG A 168 3.20 5.99 22.99
C ARG A 168 3.39 6.52 24.41
N GLU A 169 3.88 5.69 25.33
CA GLU A 169 4.17 6.09 26.71
C GLU A 169 5.27 7.14 26.75
N ASP A 170 6.40 6.93 26.07
CA ASP A 170 7.48 7.92 25.94
C ASP A 170 6.94 9.28 25.43
N ILE A 171 6.02 9.25 24.43
CA ILE A 171 5.41 10.46 23.89
C ILE A 171 4.57 11.20 24.95
N LEU A 172 3.73 10.47 25.69
CA LEU A 172 2.87 11.07 26.70
C LEU A 172 3.68 11.64 27.87
N GLU A 173 4.71 10.93 28.33
CA GLU A 173 5.62 11.42 29.36
C GLU A 173 6.39 12.67 28.91
N TRP A 174 6.85 12.69 27.67
CA TRP A 174 7.55 13.83 27.11
C TRP A 174 6.65 15.08 27.02
N LEU A 175 5.39 14.92 26.58
CA LEU A 175 4.41 16.00 26.53
C LEU A 175 4.08 16.52 27.94
N ALA A 176 3.84 15.61 28.89
CA ALA A 176 3.54 15.95 30.28
C ALA A 176 4.70 16.70 30.95
N GLY A 177 5.95 16.25 30.76
CA GLY A 177 7.14 16.90 31.30
C GLY A 177 7.38 18.32 30.78
N ARG A 178 6.75 18.69 29.65
CA ARG A 178 6.81 20.02 29.05
C ARG A 178 5.53 20.86 29.22
N GLY A 179 4.53 20.29 29.88
CA GLY A 179 3.24 20.96 30.06
C GLY A 179 2.50 21.23 28.75
N LEU A 180 2.76 20.41 27.70
CA LEU A 180 2.11 20.53 26.40
C LEU A 180 0.73 19.89 26.40
N THR A 181 -0.24 20.59 25.86
CA THR A 181 -1.64 20.15 25.76
C THR A 181 -1.92 19.55 24.37
N TYR A 182 -2.87 18.65 24.31
CA TYR A 182 -3.34 18.01 23.09
C TYR A 182 -4.82 17.67 23.21
N VAL A 183 -5.46 17.33 22.08
CA VAL A 183 -6.88 16.94 22.03
C VAL A 183 -6.99 15.43 22.16
N THR A 184 -7.95 14.95 22.96
CA THR A 184 -8.24 13.53 23.09
C THR A 184 -9.43 13.17 22.19
N ASP A 185 -9.25 12.18 21.32
CA ASP A 185 -10.28 11.62 20.45
C ASP A 185 -11.16 10.64 21.24
N SER A 186 -12.45 10.90 21.31
CA SER A 186 -13.43 10.06 22.02
C SER A 186 -13.57 8.65 21.41
N THR A 187 -13.24 8.46 20.12
CA THR A 187 -13.33 7.16 19.43
C THR A 187 -12.22 6.18 19.80
N ASN A 188 -11.14 6.64 20.43
CA ASN A 188 -10.02 5.79 20.86
C ASN A 188 -10.41 4.78 21.95
N LEU A 189 -11.54 4.96 22.61
CA LEU A 189 -12.02 4.11 23.72
C LEU A 189 -12.91 2.94 23.27
N SER A 190 -13.30 2.88 21.99
CA SER A 190 -14.15 1.83 21.45
C SER A 190 -13.33 0.67 20.89
N ASP A 191 -13.62 -0.57 21.29
CA ASP A 191 -13.00 -1.81 20.76
C ASP A 191 -13.69 -2.37 19.49
N ALA A 192 -14.65 -1.61 18.93
CA ALA A 192 -15.38 -1.98 17.71
C ALA A 192 -14.47 -2.12 16.46
N TYR A 193 -13.32 -1.50 16.46
CA TYR A 193 -12.34 -1.58 15.37
C TYR A 193 -11.24 -2.59 15.68
N THR A 194 -10.83 -3.39 14.72
CA THR A 194 -9.82 -4.45 14.89
C THR A 194 -8.52 -3.95 15.55
N ARG A 195 -8.07 -2.74 15.22
CA ARG A 195 -6.86 -2.16 15.82
C ARG A 195 -7.07 -1.85 17.31
N ASN A 196 -8.18 -1.25 17.67
CA ASN A 196 -8.50 -0.96 19.06
C ASN A 196 -8.72 -2.26 19.86
N PHE A 197 -9.30 -3.30 19.25
CA PHE A 197 -9.43 -4.61 19.89
C PHE A 197 -8.06 -5.20 20.22
N ILE A 198 -7.11 -5.14 19.30
CA ILE A 198 -5.72 -5.59 19.56
C ILE A 198 -5.10 -4.80 20.69
N ARG A 199 -5.20 -3.47 20.67
CA ARG A 199 -4.64 -2.56 21.69
C ARG A 199 -5.24 -2.81 23.05
N LEU A 200 -6.56 -2.93 23.16
CA LEU A 200 -7.28 -2.95 24.43
C LEU A 200 -7.47 -4.37 25.03
N ARG A 201 -7.37 -5.42 24.19
CA ARG A 201 -7.64 -6.80 24.63
C ARG A 201 -6.45 -7.73 24.40
N VAL A 202 -5.87 -7.74 23.21
CA VAL A 202 -4.84 -8.73 22.85
C VAL A 202 -3.48 -8.35 23.47
N LEU A 203 -3.04 -7.11 23.30
CA LEU A 203 -1.75 -6.66 23.85
C LEU A 203 -1.66 -6.81 25.37
N PRO A 204 -2.66 -6.43 26.19
CA PRO A 204 -2.61 -6.66 27.62
C PRO A 204 -2.45 -8.14 28.01
N LEU A 205 -3.12 -9.07 27.32
CA LEU A 205 -2.94 -10.51 27.55
C LEU A 205 -1.53 -10.99 27.20
N LEU A 206 -0.93 -10.44 26.14
CA LEU A 206 0.46 -10.76 25.79
C LEU A 206 1.46 -10.15 26.80
N GLU A 207 1.14 -8.99 27.38
CA GLU A 207 1.94 -8.36 28.44
C GLU A 207 1.91 -9.15 29.76
N GLU A 208 0.84 -9.88 30.05
CA GLU A 208 0.81 -10.83 31.18
C GLU A 208 1.85 -11.96 31.02
N ILE A 209 2.10 -12.41 29.78
CA ILE A 209 3.09 -13.44 29.47
C ILE A 209 4.51 -12.83 29.45
N ASN A 210 4.66 -11.66 28.84
CA ASN A 210 5.92 -10.95 28.73
C ASN A 210 5.67 -9.44 28.84
N PRO A 211 5.99 -8.81 29.97
CA PRO A 211 5.81 -7.35 30.16
C PRO A 211 6.51 -6.50 29.10
N SER A 212 7.56 -7.02 28.44
CA SER A 212 8.27 -6.32 27.36
C SER A 212 7.86 -6.82 25.98
N VAL A 213 6.65 -7.37 25.80
CA VAL A 213 6.21 -7.99 24.54
C VAL A 213 6.18 -6.99 23.38
N LYS A 214 5.82 -5.73 23.60
CA LYS A 214 5.84 -4.69 22.57
C LYS A 214 7.24 -4.49 22.01
N ASP A 215 8.26 -4.44 22.88
CA ASP A 215 9.66 -4.33 22.47
C ASP A 215 10.14 -5.60 21.74
N ALA A 216 9.71 -6.77 22.20
CA ALA A 216 10.03 -8.03 21.56
C ALA A 216 9.45 -8.10 20.13
N ILE A 217 8.19 -7.69 19.97
CA ILE A 217 7.52 -7.64 18.65
C ILE A 217 8.18 -6.59 17.75
N ALA A 218 8.53 -5.40 18.28
CA ALA A 218 9.22 -4.37 17.51
C ALA A 218 10.58 -4.86 17.00
N ARG A 219 11.40 -5.50 17.84
CA ARG A 219 12.67 -6.12 17.43
C ARG A 219 12.46 -7.20 16.38
N THR A 220 11.45 -8.05 16.53
CA THR A 220 11.11 -9.06 15.53
C THR A 220 10.76 -8.41 14.18
N SER A 221 10.00 -7.32 14.20
CA SER A 221 9.68 -6.54 13.00
C SER A 221 10.93 -5.98 12.31
N GLU A 222 11.90 -5.48 13.07
CA GLU A 222 13.18 -4.98 12.54
C GLU A 222 14.00 -6.12 11.89
N HIS A 223 14.09 -7.29 12.55
CA HIS A 223 14.78 -8.46 11.99
C HIS A 223 14.11 -8.92 10.69
N LEU A 224 12.78 -8.96 10.66
CA LEU A 224 12.03 -9.33 9.46
C LEU A 224 12.16 -8.30 8.34
N SER A 225 12.26 -7.01 8.68
CA SER A 225 12.54 -5.95 7.70
C SER A 225 13.93 -6.09 7.08
N ALA A 226 14.94 -6.46 7.87
CA ALA A 226 16.27 -6.75 7.35
C ALA A 226 16.28 -8.00 6.46
N ALA A 227 15.59 -9.07 6.86
CA ALA A 227 15.43 -10.27 6.05
C ALA A 227 14.66 -9.99 4.76
N GLU A 228 13.62 -9.14 4.79
CA GLU A 228 12.88 -8.69 3.61
C GLU A 228 13.80 -7.98 2.62
N ALA A 229 14.72 -7.13 3.09
CA ALA A 229 15.65 -6.42 2.21
C ALA A 229 16.56 -7.40 1.45
N VAL A 230 17.08 -8.44 2.12
CA VAL A 230 17.86 -9.51 1.49
C VAL A 230 17.00 -10.31 0.50
N TYR A 231 15.79 -10.67 0.90
CA TYR A 231 14.84 -11.38 0.02
C TYR A 231 14.54 -10.60 -1.26
N LEU A 232 14.24 -9.30 -1.14
CA LEU A 232 13.96 -8.45 -2.29
C LEU A 232 15.15 -8.26 -3.21
N HIS A 233 16.36 -8.24 -2.66
CA HIS A 233 17.59 -8.19 -3.46
C HIS A 233 17.72 -9.46 -4.32
N VAL A 234 17.52 -10.64 -3.72
CA VAL A 234 17.52 -11.91 -4.45
C VAL A 234 16.41 -11.97 -5.51
N VAL A 235 15.22 -11.45 -5.21
CA VAL A 235 14.12 -11.38 -6.20
C VAL A 235 14.51 -10.49 -7.40
N GLU A 236 15.20 -9.36 -7.16
CA GLU A 236 15.63 -8.48 -8.25
C GLU A 236 16.77 -9.09 -9.07
N GLU A 237 17.73 -9.76 -8.44
CA GLU A 237 18.73 -10.57 -9.16
C GLU A 237 18.06 -11.65 -10.02
N ALA A 238 17.07 -12.36 -9.44
CA ALA A 238 16.32 -13.36 -10.17
C ALA A 238 15.54 -12.75 -11.34
N ARG A 239 14.94 -11.57 -11.18
CA ARG A 239 14.28 -10.86 -12.27
C ARG A 239 15.21 -10.65 -13.44
N ASN A 240 16.41 -10.15 -13.20
CA ASN A 240 17.40 -9.87 -14.23
C ASN A 240 17.95 -11.16 -14.91
N ALA A 241 17.99 -12.27 -14.18
CA ALA A 241 18.50 -13.55 -14.68
C ALA A 241 17.43 -14.41 -15.39
N VAL A 242 16.16 -14.29 -14.96
CA VAL A 242 15.06 -15.14 -15.41
C VAL A 242 14.26 -14.50 -16.55
N VAL A 243 14.07 -13.15 -16.51
CA VAL A 243 13.27 -12.45 -17.51
C VAL A 243 14.13 -12.06 -18.71
N GLU A 244 13.81 -12.64 -19.87
CA GLU A 244 14.45 -12.37 -21.14
C GLU A 244 13.51 -11.56 -22.04
N GLN A 245 14.03 -10.55 -22.77
CA GLN A 245 13.28 -9.73 -23.74
C GLN A 245 12.01 -9.07 -23.18
N GLY A 246 11.86 -9.02 -21.84
CA GLY A 246 10.75 -8.37 -21.15
C GLY A 246 9.47 -9.19 -21.00
N ASP A 247 9.30 -10.25 -21.77
CA ASP A 247 8.06 -11.05 -21.86
C ASP A 247 8.27 -12.57 -21.76
N ARG A 248 9.52 -13.03 -21.66
CA ARG A 248 9.87 -14.46 -21.57
C ARG A 248 10.57 -14.75 -20.26
N LEU A 249 10.08 -15.75 -19.53
CA LEU A 249 10.72 -16.21 -18.29
C LEU A 249 11.37 -17.58 -18.54
N SER A 250 12.68 -17.65 -18.38
CA SER A 250 13.46 -18.90 -18.52
C SER A 250 13.19 -19.85 -17.35
N ILE A 251 12.63 -21.01 -17.62
CA ILE A 251 12.36 -22.05 -16.62
C ILE A 251 13.68 -22.56 -16.04
N ALA A 252 14.69 -22.79 -16.89
CA ALA A 252 15.99 -23.28 -16.46
C ALA A 252 16.71 -22.30 -15.51
N ALA A 253 16.62 -20.99 -15.78
CA ALA A 253 17.19 -19.96 -14.91
C ALA A 253 16.41 -19.86 -13.59
N LEU A 254 15.08 -19.94 -13.62
CA LEU A 254 14.22 -19.94 -12.43
C LEU A 254 14.54 -21.09 -11.49
N MET A 255 14.75 -22.30 -12.02
CA MET A 255 15.00 -23.52 -11.23
C MET A 255 16.37 -23.53 -10.54
N ARG A 256 17.24 -22.55 -10.75
CA ARG A 256 18.52 -22.40 -10.03
C ARG A 256 18.38 -21.81 -8.63
N TYR A 257 17.24 -21.19 -8.33
CA TYR A 257 17.00 -20.54 -7.04
C TYR A 257 16.52 -21.56 -5.99
N PRO A 258 16.82 -21.32 -4.69
CA PRO A 258 16.44 -22.25 -3.62
C PRO A 258 14.93 -22.46 -3.48
N SER A 259 14.13 -21.42 -3.80
CA SER A 259 12.65 -21.44 -3.74
C SER A 259 12.10 -20.88 -5.05
N PRO A 260 12.13 -21.65 -6.13
CA PRO A 260 11.72 -21.15 -7.46
C PRO A 260 10.24 -20.80 -7.52
N ASP A 261 9.38 -21.45 -6.75
CA ASP A 261 7.96 -21.13 -6.57
C ASP A 261 7.75 -19.72 -5.98
N ALA A 262 8.51 -19.36 -4.95
CA ALA A 262 8.46 -18.05 -4.32
C ALA A 262 8.96 -16.94 -5.27
N ILE A 263 10.08 -17.19 -5.96
CA ILE A 263 10.61 -16.27 -6.98
C ILE A 263 9.60 -16.09 -8.11
N LEU A 264 9.04 -17.16 -8.64
CA LEU A 264 8.04 -17.13 -9.70
C LEU A 264 6.83 -16.27 -9.29
N TYR A 265 6.32 -16.45 -8.07
CA TYR A 265 5.22 -15.62 -7.58
C TYR A 265 5.58 -14.14 -7.54
N GLU A 266 6.75 -13.77 -7.01
CA GLU A 266 7.18 -12.36 -6.95
C GLU A 266 7.39 -11.75 -8.36
N LEU A 267 7.84 -12.54 -9.34
CA LEU A 267 7.95 -12.09 -10.72
C LEU A 267 6.56 -11.88 -11.36
N LEU A 268 5.64 -12.82 -11.17
CA LEU A 268 4.31 -12.79 -11.78
C LEU A 268 3.34 -11.83 -11.09
N LYS A 269 3.53 -11.54 -9.83
CA LYS A 269 2.70 -10.62 -9.03
C LYS A 269 2.60 -9.22 -9.62
N THR A 270 3.68 -8.71 -10.23
CA THR A 270 3.69 -7.39 -10.90
C THR A 270 2.76 -7.34 -12.11
N TYR A 271 2.40 -8.49 -12.65
CA TYR A 271 1.49 -8.66 -13.78
C TYR A 271 0.07 -9.10 -13.34
N GLY A 272 -0.25 -8.94 -12.05
CA GLY A 272 -1.58 -9.19 -11.50
C GLY A 272 -1.92 -10.66 -11.24
N PHE A 273 -0.96 -11.60 -11.32
CA PHE A 273 -1.20 -13.01 -10.97
C PHE A 273 -1.29 -13.17 -9.46
N THR A 274 -2.30 -13.88 -9.01
CA THR A 274 -2.49 -14.23 -7.59
C THR A 274 -1.60 -15.41 -7.19
N ARG A 275 -1.38 -15.59 -5.88
CA ARG A 275 -0.54 -16.68 -5.38
C ARG A 275 -1.04 -18.07 -5.80
N PRO A 276 -2.33 -18.42 -5.71
CA PRO A 276 -2.84 -19.71 -6.18
C PRO A 276 -2.56 -19.95 -7.67
N VAL A 277 -2.72 -18.93 -8.51
CA VAL A 277 -2.43 -19.06 -9.95
C VAL A 277 -0.92 -19.27 -10.19
N ALA A 278 -0.04 -18.56 -9.45
CA ALA A 278 1.40 -18.74 -9.56
C ALA A 278 1.84 -20.15 -9.10
N GLU A 279 1.20 -20.73 -8.09
CA GLU A 279 1.40 -22.10 -7.64
C GLU A 279 0.96 -23.10 -8.74
N ASP A 280 -0.18 -22.89 -9.40
CA ASP A 280 -0.63 -23.69 -10.54
C ASP A 280 0.34 -23.62 -11.73
N VAL A 281 0.90 -22.43 -11.99
CA VAL A 281 1.96 -22.25 -13.00
C VAL A 281 3.17 -23.09 -12.62
N TYR A 282 3.66 -22.96 -11.39
CA TYR A 282 4.83 -23.71 -10.90
C TYR A 282 4.63 -25.22 -11.05
N LEU A 283 3.48 -25.75 -10.62
CA LEU A 283 3.13 -27.16 -10.74
C LEU A 283 3.03 -27.65 -12.20
N SER A 284 2.88 -26.71 -13.15
CA SER A 284 2.84 -27.03 -14.58
C SER A 284 4.20 -27.10 -15.26
N LEU A 285 5.26 -26.59 -14.63
CA LEU A 285 6.59 -26.47 -15.25
C LEU A 285 7.16 -27.79 -15.74
N THR A 286 6.87 -28.89 -15.04
CA THR A 286 7.28 -30.26 -15.38
C THR A 286 6.31 -31.01 -16.31
N LYS A 287 5.19 -30.36 -16.70
CA LYS A 287 4.13 -30.98 -17.52
C LYS A 287 4.25 -30.54 -18.98
N GLU A 288 3.35 -31.05 -19.83
CA GLU A 288 3.28 -30.73 -21.25
C GLU A 288 3.11 -29.23 -21.51
N SER A 289 3.61 -28.77 -22.68
CA SER A 289 3.51 -27.37 -23.12
C SER A 289 2.09 -27.01 -23.54
N GLY A 290 1.80 -25.71 -23.63
CA GLY A 290 0.54 -25.18 -24.12
C GLY A 290 -0.46 -24.80 -23.04
N LYS A 291 -0.19 -25.08 -21.76
CA LYS A 291 -1.07 -24.65 -20.67
C LYS A 291 -1.07 -23.12 -20.55
N THR A 292 -2.25 -22.52 -20.42
CA THR A 292 -2.45 -21.09 -20.36
C THR A 292 -3.03 -20.68 -19.00
N PHE A 293 -2.55 -19.57 -18.45
CA PHE A 293 -2.99 -18.99 -17.19
C PHE A 293 -3.32 -17.52 -17.40
N PHE A 294 -4.21 -16.98 -16.60
CA PHE A 294 -4.70 -15.61 -16.73
C PHE A 294 -4.62 -14.84 -15.42
N SER A 295 -4.27 -13.58 -15.53
CA SER A 295 -4.50 -12.57 -14.50
C SER A 295 -5.55 -11.56 -14.98
N SER A 296 -5.80 -10.52 -14.20
CA SER A 296 -6.70 -9.42 -14.63
C SER A 296 -6.15 -8.60 -15.81
N THR A 297 -4.84 -8.67 -16.09
CA THR A 297 -4.16 -7.81 -17.07
C THR A 297 -3.32 -8.58 -18.09
N HIS A 298 -2.91 -9.81 -17.78
CA HIS A 298 -1.98 -10.58 -18.59
C HIS A 298 -2.40 -12.03 -18.75
N ARG A 299 -1.91 -12.62 -19.82
CA ARG A 299 -1.95 -14.05 -20.12
C ARG A 299 -0.52 -14.61 -20.03
N LEU A 300 -0.38 -15.80 -19.45
CA LEU A 300 0.88 -16.55 -19.37
C LEU A 300 0.69 -17.90 -20.07
N ILE A 301 1.58 -18.25 -20.95
CA ILE A 301 1.57 -19.54 -21.67
C ILE A 301 2.83 -20.30 -21.29
N LYS A 302 2.69 -21.54 -20.81
CA LYS A 302 3.81 -22.46 -20.61
C LYS A 302 4.23 -23.06 -21.96
N ASP A 303 5.41 -22.69 -22.42
CA ASP A 303 6.10 -23.33 -23.54
C ASP A 303 7.14 -24.33 -22.99
N ARG A 304 7.97 -24.93 -23.87
CA ARG A 304 8.95 -25.97 -23.47
C ARG A 304 9.90 -25.50 -22.38
N ASP A 305 10.68 -24.46 -22.67
CA ASP A 305 11.75 -23.95 -21.80
C ASP A 305 11.42 -22.59 -21.18
N TYR A 306 10.26 -22.02 -21.56
CA TYR A 306 9.88 -20.68 -21.18
C TYR A 306 8.44 -20.58 -20.70
N LEU A 307 8.19 -19.55 -19.89
CA LEU A 307 6.85 -19.00 -19.67
C LEU A 307 6.75 -17.71 -20.48
N LEU A 308 5.77 -17.65 -21.39
CA LEU A 308 5.54 -16.51 -22.27
C LEU A 308 4.44 -15.62 -21.70
N LEU A 309 4.77 -14.39 -21.41
CA LEU A 309 3.87 -13.40 -20.83
C LEU A 309 3.38 -12.45 -21.91
N SER A 310 2.09 -12.20 -21.97
CA SER A 310 1.51 -11.21 -22.89
C SER A 310 0.38 -10.44 -22.22
N PRO A 311 0.21 -9.14 -22.50
CA PRO A 311 -0.96 -8.40 -22.01
C PRO A 311 -2.24 -8.99 -22.59
N LEU A 312 -3.33 -8.94 -21.81
CA LEU A 312 -4.66 -9.21 -22.32
C LEU A 312 -5.07 -8.04 -23.22
N VAL A 313 -5.02 -8.25 -24.52
CA VAL A 313 -5.64 -7.32 -25.46
C VAL A 313 -7.14 -7.46 -25.25
N LYS A 314 -7.82 -6.39 -24.85
CA LYS A 314 -9.27 -6.32 -25.00
C LYS A 314 -9.52 -6.29 -26.50
N GLU A 315 -9.81 -7.43 -27.11
CA GLU A 315 -10.34 -7.43 -28.46
C GLU A 315 -11.63 -6.61 -28.41
N GLU A 316 -11.62 -5.48 -29.07
CA GLU A 316 -12.87 -4.83 -29.45
C GLU A 316 -13.60 -5.83 -30.33
N VAL A 317 -14.68 -6.40 -29.81
CA VAL A 317 -15.59 -7.22 -30.62
C VAL A 317 -16.16 -6.27 -31.65
N ARG A 318 -15.57 -6.25 -32.85
CA ARG A 318 -16.11 -5.51 -33.99
C ARG A 318 -17.12 -6.42 -34.66
N GLU A 319 -18.39 -6.13 -34.44
CA GLU A 319 -19.47 -6.74 -35.17
C GLU A 319 -19.51 -6.15 -36.59
N TYR A 320 -19.37 -7.01 -37.59
CA TYR A 320 -19.52 -6.63 -38.95
C TYR A 320 -20.84 -7.21 -39.48
N THR A 321 -21.74 -6.34 -39.91
CA THR A 321 -23.01 -6.76 -40.56
C THR A 321 -22.82 -6.78 -42.05
N LEU A 322 -22.94 -7.96 -42.66
CA LEU A 322 -22.93 -8.11 -44.13
C LEU A 322 -24.35 -7.95 -44.65
N THR A 323 -24.54 -6.99 -45.57
CA THR A 323 -25.80 -6.80 -46.28
C THR A 323 -25.83 -7.70 -47.51
N GLY A 324 -26.97 -8.39 -47.74
CA GLY A 324 -27.10 -9.34 -48.85
C GLY A 324 -26.86 -8.69 -50.19
N GLY A 325 -25.85 -9.17 -50.94
CA GLY A 325 -25.46 -8.69 -52.25
C GLY A 325 -23.95 -8.48 -52.45
N GLU A 326 -23.17 -8.44 -51.42
CA GLU A 326 -21.72 -8.36 -51.49
C GLU A 326 -21.12 -9.71 -51.93
N LYS A 327 -20.24 -9.67 -52.95
CA LYS A 327 -19.58 -10.87 -53.47
C LYS A 327 -18.27 -11.17 -52.76
N VAL A 328 -17.61 -10.14 -52.22
CA VAL A 328 -16.34 -10.25 -51.51
C VAL A 328 -16.38 -9.25 -50.36
N TRP A 329 -15.98 -9.69 -49.18
CA TRP A 329 -15.77 -8.84 -48.03
C TRP A 329 -14.30 -8.94 -47.60
N SER A 330 -13.62 -7.82 -47.51
CA SER A 330 -12.23 -7.77 -47.01
C SER A 330 -12.20 -7.05 -45.65
N GLY A 331 -12.03 -7.83 -44.60
CA GLY A 331 -11.83 -7.40 -43.23
C GLY A 331 -10.61 -8.10 -42.66
N PRO A 332 -10.58 -8.37 -41.35
CA PRO A 332 -9.52 -9.17 -40.73
C PRO A 332 -9.40 -10.59 -41.32
N VAL A 333 -10.47 -11.08 -41.96
CA VAL A 333 -10.52 -12.34 -42.68
C VAL A 333 -11.18 -12.04 -44.01
N GLU A 334 -10.61 -12.52 -45.13
CA GLU A 334 -11.19 -12.40 -46.46
C GLU A 334 -12.26 -13.48 -46.62
N LEU A 335 -13.50 -13.06 -46.93
CA LEU A 335 -14.63 -13.95 -47.14
C LEU A 335 -15.14 -13.76 -48.56
N SER A 336 -15.28 -14.85 -49.34
CA SER A 336 -15.93 -14.88 -50.65
C SER A 336 -17.28 -15.59 -50.57
N PHE A 337 -18.29 -15.03 -51.23
CA PHE A 337 -19.66 -15.57 -51.24
C PHE A 337 -20.06 -15.96 -52.65
N GLU A 338 -20.47 -17.24 -52.81
CA GLU A 338 -21.07 -17.71 -54.06
C GLU A 338 -22.57 -17.95 -53.90
N LYS A 339 -23.33 -17.52 -54.85
CA LYS A 339 -24.77 -17.76 -54.89
C LYS A 339 -25.04 -19.17 -55.42
N ILE A 340 -25.38 -20.10 -54.52
CA ILE A 340 -25.76 -21.45 -54.88
C ILE A 340 -27.29 -21.50 -55.11
N VAL A 341 -27.72 -21.89 -56.30
CA VAL A 341 -29.13 -22.19 -56.57
C VAL A 341 -29.40 -23.62 -56.13
N ILE A 342 -29.96 -23.78 -54.93
CA ILE A 342 -30.39 -25.08 -54.43
C ILE A 342 -31.73 -25.42 -55.07
N LYS A 343 -31.81 -26.39 -56.01
CA LYS A 343 -33.07 -27.02 -56.36
C LYS A 343 -33.56 -27.81 -55.18
N ALA A 344 -34.74 -27.48 -54.67
CA ALA A 344 -35.32 -28.06 -53.48
C ALA A 344 -35.25 -29.58 -53.51
N VAL A 345 -34.44 -30.15 -52.62
CA VAL A 345 -34.50 -31.55 -52.20
C VAL A 345 -34.73 -31.51 -50.70
N SER A 346 -35.80 -32.08 -50.25
CA SER A 346 -36.17 -32.20 -48.85
C SER A 346 -35.07 -32.90 -48.05
N TYR A 347 -34.78 -32.38 -46.88
CA TYR A 347 -33.91 -32.88 -45.79
C TYR A 347 -32.40 -32.67 -45.99
N THR A 348 -31.87 -31.64 -45.34
CA THR A 348 -30.52 -31.69 -44.79
C THR A 348 -30.35 -30.77 -43.62
N HIS A 349 -29.94 -31.36 -42.50
CA HIS A 349 -29.37 -30.63 -41.39
C HIS A 349 -27.98 -30.15 -41.79
N LEU A 350 -27.73 -28.84 -41.87
CA LEU A 350 -26.42 -28.27 -41.95
C LEU A 350 -25.83 -28.27 -40.54
N ARG A 351 -24.84 -29.10 -40.28
CA ARG A 351 -23.93 -28.93 -39.14
C ARG A 351 -22.76 -28.07 -39.60
N ALA A 352 -22.57 -26.90 -38.95
CA ALA A 352 -21.33 -26.17 -39.03
C ALA A 352 -20.26 -26.90 -38.21
N HIS A 353 -19.09 -27.03 -38.77
CA HIS A 353 -17.86 -27.44 -38.05
C HIS A 353 -17.06 -26.23 -37.66
#